data_e221ae885e79b77f3bcddbe6215becd0
#
_entry.id   e221ae885e79b77f3bcddbe6215becd0
#
_cell.length_a   1.000
_cell.length_b   1.000
_cell.length_c   1.000
_cell.angle_alpha   90.00
_cell.angle_beta   90.00
_cell.angle_gamma   90.00
#
_symmetry.space_group_name_H-M   'P 1'
#
loop_
_entity.id
_entity.type
_entity.pdbx_description
1 polymer ?
#
loop_
_entity_poly.entity_id
_entity_poly.type
_entity_poly.pdbx_seq_one_letter_code
_entity_poly.pdbx_strand_id
1 'polypeptide(L)'
;STKLSLYSGDDAELAWQVNLGDTRSARSTPVLADIDQDGDIEIIVAYDTESSMQVDAWSPELACDESGWESGGHSNELLWSWTSTDYRIGITSPHFQTRQSNHLSVTQPLLADLELDGQPELVLTVVDTTTDDPHMVSLPLGANTPTEMWDVTLDRGTHPSDPAWAQLDGENSVVLATTIDENSGNMWIWRIDGSTGSNDWGRVAISGTDTDSDAPRLRLPSPVVVQLDGDIAPEM
;
A
#
# COMPACT_ATOMS: atom_id res chain seq x y z
N SER A 1 -7.33 12.10 17.81
CA SER A 1 -6.77 10.74 17.69
C SER A 1 -7.47 9.97 16.60
N THR A 2 -6.72 9.19 15.87
CA THR A 2 -7.21 8.30 14.81
C THR A 2 -7.51 6.94 15.39
N LYS A 3 -8.61 6.34 14.94
CA LYS A 3 -9.03 5.02 15.39
C LYS A 3 -9.17 4.08 14.20
N LEU A 4 -8.70 2.86 14.37
CA LEU A 4 -9.01 1.72 13.51
C LEU A 4 -10.16 0.97 14.18
N SER A 5 -11.21 0.65 13.44
CA SER A 5 -12.43 0.04 14.00
C SER A 5 -12.93 -1.07 13.09
N LEU A 6 -13.29 -2.19 13.69
CA LEU A 6 -13.96 -3.30 13.03
C LEU A 6 -15.41 -3.36 13.50
N TYR A 7 -16.32 -3.53 12.55
CA TYR A 7 -17.76 -3.65 12.82
C TYR A 7 -18.26 -5.00 12.35
N SER A 8 -19.20 -5.56 13.10
CA SER A 8 -19.94 -6.76 12.68
C SER A 8 -20.69 -6.50 11.36
N GLY A 9 -20.63 -7.45 10.45
CA GLY A 9 -21.36 -7.37 9.17
C GLY A 9 -22.87 -7.56 9.30
N ASP A 10 -23.33 -8.20 10.39
CA ASP A 10 -24.73 -8.57 10.58
C ASP A 10 -25.57 -7.42 11.15
N ASP A 11 -25.06 -6.72 12.14
CA ASP A 11 -25.80 -5.70 12.89
C ASP A 11 -25.12 -4.34 12.93
N ALA A 12 -23.91 -4.23 12.35
CA ALA A 12 -23.05 -3.04 12.37
C ALA A 12 -22.65 -2.59 13.79
N GLU A 13 -22.64 -3.50 14.75
CA GLU A 13 -22.11 -3.21 16.08
C GLU A 13 -20.57 -3.17 16.04
N LEU A 14 -19.99 -2.35 16.93
CA LEU A 14 -18.55 -2.22 17.06
C LEU A 14 -17.99 -3.51 17.69
N ALA A 15 -17.28 -4.30 16.88
CA ALA A 15 -16.68 -5.55 17.31
C ALA A 15 -15.29 -5.33 17.95
N TRP A 16 -14.50 -4.41 17.39
CA TRP A 16 -13.13 -4.15 17.86
C TRP A 16 -12.70 -2.73 17.53
N GLN A 17 -11.83 -2.13 18.33
CA GLN A 17 -11.29 -0.80 18.08
C GLN A 17 -9.93 -0.60 18.75
N VAL A 18 -9.01 0.02 18.04
CA VAL A 18 -7.73 0.48 18.54
C VAL A 18 -7.49 1.94 18.24
N ASN A 19 -6.74 2.63 19.09
CA ASN A 19 -6.35 4.02 18.90
C ASN A 19 -4.93 4.06 18.32
N LEU A 20 -4.79 4.54 17.08
CA LEU A 20 -3.50 4.70 16.38
C LEU A 20 -2.74 5.97 16.81
N GLY A 21 -3.25 6.69 17.82
CA GLY A 21 -2.62 7.91 18.31
C GLY A 21 -2.91 9.15 17.48
N ASP A 22 -2.02 10.12 17.55
CA ASP A 22 -2.07 11.35 16.75
C ASP A 22 -1.33 11.12 15.43
N THR A 23 -2.01 10.48 14.49
CA THR A 23 -1.49 10.30 13.14
C THR A 23 -1.64 11.59 12.35
N ARG A 24 -0.71 11.86 11.44
CA ARG A 24 -0.95 12.81 10.35
C ARG A 24 -2.10 12.29 9.51
N SER A 25 -2.68 13.14 8.68
CA SER A 25 -3.89 12.82 7.90
C SER A 25 -3.71 11.71 6.85
N ALA A 26 -2.49 11.24 6.60
CA ALA A 26 -2.19 10.21 5.63
C ALA A 26 -2.32 8.81 6.25
N ARG A 27 -3.21 8.01 5.69
CA ARG A 27 -3.51 6.63 6.10
C ARG A 27 -3.91 5.82 4.91
N SER A 28 -3.40 4.59 4.83
CA SER A 28 -3.87 3.64 3.83
C SER A 28 -5.25 3.08 4.18
N THR A 29 -5.87 2.42 3.22
CA THR A 29 -6.92 1.44 3.52
C THR A 29 -6.27 0.26 4.25
N PRO A 30 -6.87 -0.25 5.33
CA PRO A 30 -6.42 -1.48 5.96
C PRO A 30 -6.48 -2.66 4.97
N VAL A 31 -5.52 -3.56 5.08
CA VAL A 31 -5.53 -4.84 4.38
C VAL A 31 -5.66 -5.97 5.40
N LEU A 32 -6.21 -7.09 4.99
CA LEU A 32 -6.53 -8.23 5.83
C LEU A 32 -5.83 -9.47 5.31
N ALA A 33 -5.12 -10.18 6.18
CA ALA A 33 -4.44 -11.43 5.86
C ALA A 33 -4.22 -12.26 7.13
N ASP A 34 -4.20 -13.58 6.98
CA ASP A 34 -3.66 -14.52 7.97
C ASP A 34 -2.14 -14.55 7.77
N ILE A 35 -1.41 -13.71 8.54
CA ILE A 35 0.02 -13.49 8.31
C ILE A 35 0.92 -14.44 9.11
N ASP A 36 0.42 -15.08 10.15
CA ASP A 36 1.14 -16.04 10.96
C ASP A 36 0.64 -17.49 10.79
N GLN A 37 -0.37 -17.68 9.92
CA GLN A 37 -0.95 -18.96 9.52
C GLN A 37 -1.59 -19.73 10.69
N ASP A 38 -2.15 -19.01 11.63
CA ASP A 38 -2.88 -19.60 12.76
C ASP A 38 -4.38 -19.81 12.44
N GLY A 39 -4.87 -19.24 11.34
CA GLY A 39 -6.24 -19.33 10.84
C GLY A 39 -7.11 -18.13 11.19
N ASP A 40 -6.60 -17.21 11.98
CA ASP A 40 -7.23 -15.92 12.27
C ASP A 40 -6.74 -14.85 11.28
N ILE A 41 -7.45 -13.74 11.16
CA ILE A 41 -7.13 -12.69 10.17
C ILE A 41 -6.61 -11.46 10.88
N GLU A 42 -5.42 -11.03 10.51
CA GLU A 42 -4.80 -9.81 10.98
C GLU A 42 -5.22 -8.61 10.15
N ILE A 43 -5.19 -7.44 10.81
CA ILE A 43 -5.46 -6.14 10.19
C ILE A 43 -4.15 -5.38 10.10
N ILE A 44 -3.70 -5.11 8.86
CA ILE A 44 -2.49 -4.35 8.60
C ILE A 44 -2.88 -2.96 8.10
N VAL A 45 -2.27 -1.93 8.68
CA VAL A 45 -2.51 -0.53 8.29
C VAL A 45 -1.21 0.26 8.25
N ALA A 46 -1.03 1.03 7.17
CA ALA A 46 0.09 1.95 7.03
C ALA A 46 -0.39 3.39 7.23
N TYR A 47 0.40 4.19 7.94
CA TYR A 47 0.06 5.59 8.22
C TYR A 47 1.29 6.43 8.55
N ASP A 48 1.17 7.75 8.36
CA ASP A 48 2.19 8.69 8.78
C ASP A 48 1.93 9.18 10.21
N THR A 49 2.99 9.23 11.00
CA THR A 49 3.05 9.94 12.27
C THR A 49 3.63 11.36 12.06
N GLU A 50 3.92 12.11 13.13
CA GLU A 50 4.59 13.41 12.99
C GLU A 50 6.01 13.33 12.45
N SER A 51 6.70 12.21 12.68
CA SER A 51 8.14 12.06 12.42
C SER A 51 8.50 10.82 11.60
N SER A 52 7.57 9.94 11.32
CA SER A 52 7.84 8.65 10.66
C SER A 52 6.62 8.13 9.93
N MET A 53 6.83 7.21 9.01
CA MET A 53 5.82 6.29 8.51
C MET A 53 5.81 5.05 9.39
N GLN A 54 4.63 4.48 9.61
CA GLN A 54 4.44 3.30 10.42
C GLN A 54 3.52 2.31 9.72
N VAL A 55 3.83 1.03 9.87
CA VAL A 55 2.97 -0.08 9.47
C VAL A 55 2.75 -0.97 10.68
N ASP A 56 1.50 -1.11 11.08
CA ASP A 56 1.11 -1.94 12.21
C ASP A 56 0.32 -3.15 11.75
N ALA A 57 0.59 -4.31 12.32
CA ALA A 57 -0.24 -5.50 12.22
C ALA A 57 -0.90 -5.79 13.57
N TRP A 58 -2.20 -5.94 13.55
CA TRP A 58 -3.05 -6.16 14.71
C TRP A 58 -3.78 -7.48 14.57
N SER A 59 -3.70 -8.34 15.60
CA SER A 59 -4.60 -9.48 15.73
C SER A 59 -5.81 -9.07 16.59
N PRO A 60 -6.99 -8.93 15.97
CA PRO A 60 -8.21 -8.77 16.72
C PRO A 60 -8.64 -10.13 17.27
N GLU A 61 -8.25 -10.48 18.49
CA GLU A 61 -8.84 -11.63 19.16
C GLU A 61 -10.35 -11.39 19.31
N LEU A 62 -11.10 -11.94 18.40
CA LEU A 62 -12.55 -11.92 18.42
C LEU A 62 -13.00 -13.16 19.19
N ALA A 63 -13.37 -13.02 20.45
CA ALA A 63 -13.97 -14.10 21.18
C ALA A 63 -15.34 -14.42 20.59
N CYS A 64 -15.36 -15.38 19.66
CA CYS A 64 -16.59 -15.99 19.17
C CYS A 64 -16.90 -17.20 20.05
N ASP A 65 -17.88 -17.09 20.93
CA ASP A 65 -18.49 -18.28 21.54
C ASP A 65 -19.65 -18.80 20.68
N GLU A 66 -20.16 -20.00 21.00
CA GLU A 66 -21.29 -20.62 20.31
C GLU A 66 -22.60 -19.80 20.37
N SER A 67 -22.64 -18.71 21.13
CA SER A 67 -23.79 -17.84 21.35
C SER A 67 -23.73 -16.51 20.57
N GLY A 68 -22.62 -16.23 19.87
CA GLY A 68 -22.40 -14.99 19.13
C GLY A 68 -21.32 -14.09 19.73
N TRP A 69 -21.17 -12.91 19.19
CA TRP A 69 -20.17 -11.93 19.60
C TRP A 69 -20.36 -11.51 21.06
N GLU A 70 -19.39 -11.81 21.93
CA GLU A 70 -19.42 -11.30 23.30
C GLU A 70 -18.82 -9.88 23.36
N SER A 71 -19.55 -8.94 23.90
CA SER A 71 -19.16 -7.53 24.08
C SER A 71 -18.18 -7.30 25.26
N GLY A 72 -17.26 -8.23 25.51
CA GLY A 72 -16.42 -8.13 26.68
C GLY A 72 -15.04 -8.76 26.53
N GLY A 73 -14.03 -7.94 26.42
CA GLY A 73 -12.66 -8.35 26.69
C GLY A 73 -11.83 -8.73 25.46
N HIS A 74 -11.88 -7.92 24.41
CA HIS A 74 -10.98 -8.09 23.28
C HIS A 74 -9.57 -7.66 23.68
N SER A 75 -8.59 -8.56 23.56
CA SER A 75 -7.19 -8.15 23.63
C SER A 75 -6.84 -7.50 22.29
N ASN A 76 -6.42 -6.24 22.32
CA ASN A 76 -5.84 -5.56 21.18
C ASN A 76 -4.38 -5.99 21.12
N GLU A 77 -4.07 -7.06 20.45
CA GLU A 77 -2.69 -7.49 20.34
C GLU A 77 -2.07 -6.85 19.09
N LEU A 78 -1.12 -5.94 19.34
CA LEU A 78 -0.21 -5.46 18.33
C LEU A 78 0.84 -6.57 18.11
N LEU A 79 0.76 -7.28 17.01
CA LEU A 79 1.72 -8.33 16.70
C LEU A 79 3.10 -7.73 16.44
N TRP A 80 3.15 -6.71 15.59
CA TRP A 80 4.37 -5.98 15.32
C TRP A 80 4.08 -4.58 14.75
N SER A 81 5.12 -3.76 14.80
CA SER A 81 5.15 -2.44 14.18
C SER A 81 6.45 -2.27 13.42
N TRP A 82 6.37 -1.93 12.15
CA TRP A 82 7.50 -1.48 11.36
C TRP A 82 7.48 0.03 11.23
N THR A 83 8.63 0.69 11.36
CA THR A 83 8.73 2.16 11.34
C THR A 83 9.90 2.60 10.49
N SER A 84 9.66 3.59 9.63
CA SER A 84 10.69 4.26 8.84
C SER A 84 10.62 5.76 9.02
N THR A 85 11.77 6.41 9.19
CA THR A 85 11.92 7.86 9.15
C THR A 85 12.20 8.39 7.74
N ASP A 86 12.58 7.50 6.84
CA ASP A 86 13.02 7.82 5.49
C ASP A 86 11.84 7.94 4.53
N TYR A 87 10.70 7.37 4.87
CA TYR A 87 9.52 7.33 4.03
C TYR A 87 8.29 8.00 4.64
N ARG A 88 7.36 8.36 3.75
CA ARG A 88 5.98 8.75 4.06
C ARG A 88 5.03 8.12 3.05
N ILE A 89 3.82 7.77 3.49
CA ILE A 89 2.77 7.25 2.61
C ILE A 89 1.94 8.38 2.00
N GLY A 90 1.89 9.52 2.66
CA GLY A 90 1.14 10.69 2.22
C GLY A 90 1.94 11.56 1.26
N ILE A 91 1.43 11.77 0.06
CA ILE A 91 2.01 12.66 -0.93
C ILE A 91 1.60 14.09 -0.62
N THR A 92 2.55 14.91 -0.17
CA THR A 92 2.35 16.35 0.02
C THR A 92 2.93 17.10 -1.18
N SER A 93 2.14 17.32 -2.22
CA SER A 93 2.56 18.24 -3.26
C SER A 93 2.30 19.69 -2.81
N PRO A 94 3.28 20.61 -2.94
CA PRO A 94 3.05 22.03 -2.71
C PRO A 94 1.99 22.60 -3.66
N HIS A 95 1.75 21.98 -4.79
CA HIS A 95 0.70 22.33 -5.73
C HIS A 95 -0.71 21.91 -5.26
N PHE A 96 -0.82 20.94 -4.33
CA PHE A 96 -2.11 20.56 -3.71
C PHE A 96 -2.57 21.54 -2.63
N GLN A 97 -1.70 22.39 -2.10
CA GLN A 97 -2.04 23.32 -1.01
C GLN A 97 -2.87 24.52 -1.43
N THR A 98 -3.04 24.80 -2.72
CA THR A 98 -3.63 26.08 -3.17
C THR A 98 -5.13 26.07 -3.39
N ARG A 99 -5.83 24.93 -3.35
CA ARG A 99 -7.30 24.91 -3.50
C ARG A 99 -8.00 23.91 -2.58
N GLN A 100 -8.30 24.34 -1.37
CA GLN A 100 -9.46 23.96 -0.54
C GLN A 100 -9.64 22.52 -0.07
N SER A 101 -8.72 21.62 -0.23
CA SER A 101 -8.82 20.34 0.48
C SER A 101 -7.43 19.79 0.77
N ASN A 102 -7.17 19.55 2.05
CA ASN A 102 -6.02 18.78 2.54
C ASN A 102 -6.19 17.29 2.17
N HIS A 103 -6.57 17.00 0.93
CA HIS A 103 -6.63 15.63 0.46
C HIS A 103 -5.22 15.21 0.06
N LEU A 104 -4.54 14.64 1.02
CA LEU A 104 -3.36 13.84 0.76
C LEU A 104 -3.79 12.68 -0.13
N SER A 105 -3.17 12.54 -1.29
CA SER A 105 -3.27 11.30 -2.03
C SER A 105 -2.45 10.27 -1.26
N VAL A 106 -3.08 9.21 -0.84
CA VAL A 106 -2.42 8.09 -0.16
C VAL A 106 -2.54 6.89 -1.06
N THR A 107 -1.41 6.23 -1.32
CA THR A 107 -1.41 4.98 -2.07
C THR A 107 -1.97 3.85 -1.23
N GLN A 108 -2.60 2.90 -1.89
CA GLN A 108 -3.14 1.72 -1.24
C GLN A 108 -2.09 0.62 -1.19
N PRO A 109 -1.94 -0.08 -0.06
CA PRO A 109 -1.08 -1.24 0.03
C PRO A 109 -1.59 -2.37 -0.86
N LEU A 110 -0.65 -3.16 -1.38
CA LEU A 110 -0.92 -4.39 -2.10
C LEU A 110 -0.44 -5.58 -1.27
N LEU A 111 -1.28 -6.60 -1.13
CA LEU A 111 -0.86 -7.91 -0.64
C LEU A 111 -0.67 -8.85 -1.81
N ALA A 112 0.48 -9.50 -1.89
CA ALA A 112 0.80 -10.46 -2.94
C ALA A 112 1.87 -11.44 -2.44
N ASP A 113 1.80 -12.67 -2.89
CA ASP A 113 2.85 -13.68 -2.71
C ASP A 113 3.90 -13.49 -3.82
N LEU A 114 4.91 -12.67 -3.52
CA LEU A 114 5.90 -12.23 -4.51
C LEU A 114 6.97 -13.29 -4.79
N GLU A 115 7.30 -14.09 -3.81
CA GLU A 115 8.27 -15.17 -3.93
C GLU A 115 7.62 -16.51 -4.33
N LEU A 116 6.29 -16.56 -4.38
CA LEU A 116 5.47 -17.74 -4.68
C LEU A 116 5.73 -18.89 -3.69
N ASP A 117 5.96 -18.55 -2.45
CA ASP A 117 6.25 -19.49 -1.35
C ASP A 117 5.04 -19.73 -0.43
N GLY A 118 3.93 -19.06 -0.69
CA GLY A 118 2.68 -19.14 0.06
C GLY A 118 2.58 -18.15 1.22
N GLN A 119 3.59 -17.30 1.43
CA GLN A 119 3.55 -16.19 2.38
C GLN A 119 3.25 -14.89 1.63
N PRO A 120 2.38 -14.03 2.14
CA PRO A 120 2.13 -12.75 1.49
C PRO A 120 3.19 -11.71 1.87
N GLU A 121 3.53 -10.85 0.93
CA GLU A 121 4.27 -9.63 1.12
C GLU A 121 3.33 -8.43 1.04
N LEU A 122 3.67 -7.38 1.80
CA LEU A 122 3.04 -6.07 1.70
C LEU A 122 3.89 -5.18 0.80
N VAL A 123 3.32 -4.74 -0.31
CA VAL A 123 3.97 -3.77 -1.19
C VAL A 123 3.35 -2.39 -0.97
N LEU A 124 4.20 -1.42 -0.76
CA LEU A 124 3.85 -0.02 -0.55
C LEU A 124 4.55 0.84 -1.59
N THR A 125 3.83 1.79 -2.18
CA THR A 125 4.45 2.92 -2.86
C THR A 125 4.50 4.09 -1.87
N VAL A 126 5.69 4.62 -1.66
CA VAL A 126 6.01 5.63 -0.66
C VAL A 126 6.81 6.77 -1.28
N VAL A 127 7.06 7.81 -0.53
CA VAL A 127 7.90 8.93 -0.96
C VAL A 127 9.01 9.13 0.06
N ASP A 128 10.25 9.23 -0.42
CA ASP A 128 11.40 9.57 0.43
C ASP A 128 11.25 10.97 1.02
N THR A 129 11.50 11.10 2.32
CA THR A 129 11.30 12.36 3.05
C THR A 129 12.36 13.42 2.76
N THR A 130 13.50 13.02 2.18
CA THR A 130 14.65 13.87 1.91
C THR A 130 14.69 14.34 0.47
N THR A 131 14.46 13.42 -0.47
CA THR A 131 14.57 13.69 -1.91
C THR A 131 13.24 13.96 -2.60
N ASP A 132 12.13 13.61 -1.95
CA ASP A 132 10.78 13.58 -2.53
C ASP A 132 10.63 12.58 -3.70
N ASP A 133 11.60 11.66 -3.86
CA ASP A 133 11.50 10.63 -4.90
C ASP A 133 10.50 9.54 -4.48
N PRO A 134 9.70 9.04 -5.41
CA PRO A 134 8.84 7.90 -5.14
C PRO A 134 9.64 6.60 -5.07
N HIS A 135 9.28 5.77 -4.12
CA HIS A 135 9.85 4.44 -3.89
C HIS A 135 8.75 3.38 -3.90
N MET A 136 9.17 2.17 -4.16
CA MET A 136 8.36 0.97 -3.91
C MET A 136 9.13 0.09 -2.93
N VAL A 137 8.45 -0.28 -1.83
CA VAL A 137 9.03 -1.06 -0.73
C VAL A 137 8.22 -2.32 -0.55
N SER A 138 8.89 -3.46 -0.36
CA SER A 138 8.28 -4.73 0.01
C SER A 138 8.65 -5.15 1.41
N LEU A 139 7.64 -5.55 2.18
CA LEU A 139 7.77 -6.05 3.54
C LEU A 139 7.22 -7.48 3.59
N PRO A 140 8.05 -8.51 3.88
CA PRO A 140 7.54 -9.86 4.09
C PRO A 140 6.69 -9.89 5.35
N LEU A 141 5.50 -10.47 5.25
CA LEU A 141 4.58 -10.56 6.37
C LEU A 141 4.78 -11.88 7.15
N GLY A 142 4.57 -11.82 8.46
CA GLY A 142 4.72 -12.95 9.35
C GLY A 142 4.46 -12.53 10.81
N ALA A 143 4.69 -13.45 11.74
CA ALA A 143 4.47 -13.20 13.17
C ALA A 143 5.47 -12.21 13.81
N ASN A 144 6.52 -11.82 13.10
CA ASN A 144 7.56 -10.92 13.61
C ASN A 144 7.63 -9.63 12.82
N THR A 145 8.17 -8.57 13.44
CA THR A 145 8.44 -7.29 12.74
C THR A 145 9.26 -7.55 11.48
N PRO A 146 8.75 -7.15 10.31
CA PRO A 146 9.42 -7.40 9.04
C PRO A 146 10.72 -6.59 8.91
N THR A 147 11.63 -7.14 8.13
CA THR A 147 12.73 -6.38 7.54
C THR A 147 12.43 -6.20 6.06
N GLU A 148 12.69 -5.04 5.50
CA GLU A 148 12.48 -4.81 4.08
C GLU A 148 13.12 -5.91 3.23
N MET A 149 12.30 -6.50 2.33
CA MET A 149 12.80 -7.47 1.37
C MET A 149 13.59 -6.76 0.28
N TRP A 150 13.01 -5.68 -0.24
CA TRP A 150 13.64 -4.78 -1.20
C TRP A 150 13.01 -3.38 -1.14
N ASP A 151 13.80 -2.41 -1.59
CA ASP A 151 13.43 -1.02 -1.80
C ASP A 151 13.93 -0.57 -3.18
N VAL A 152 13.03 0.00 -3.96
CA VAL A 152 13.32 0.43 -5.33
C VAL A 152 12.92 1.88 -5.53
N THR A 153 13.89 2.72 -5.86
CA THR A 153 13.62 4.10 -6.27
C THR A 153 12.96 4.12 -7.64
N LEU A 154 11.81 4.77 -7.74
CA LEU A 154 11.14 5.06 -8.99
C LEU A 154 11.65 6.42 -9.51
N ASP A 155 12.84 6.44 -10.11
CA ASP A 155 13.67 7.64 -10.40
C ASP A 155 13.09 8.61 -11.45
N ARG A 156 11.81 8.50 -11.76
CA ARG A 156 11.07 9.38 -12.66
C ARG A 156 9.68 9.65 -12.12
N GLY A 157 9.29 10.92 -12.19
CA GLY A 157 8.01 11.36 -11.65
C GLY A 157 8.08 11.66 -10.16
N THR A 158 7.02 12.25 -9.65
CA THR A 158 6.94 12.72 -8.26
C THR A 158 5.78 12.08 -7.50
N HIS A 159 4.85 11.44 -8.22
CA HIS A 159 3.66 10.86 -7.64
C HIS A 159 3.48 9.42 -8.13
N PRO A 160 3.59 8.44 -7.25
CA PRO A 160 3.32 7.05 -7.59
C PRO A 160 1.81 6.74 -7.54
N SER A 161 1.39 5.74 -8.33
CA SER A 161 0.08 5.10 -8.21
C SER A 161 0.08 4.05 -7.10
N ASP A 162 -1.09 3.50 -6.82
CA ASP A 162 -1.19 2.24 -6.11
C ASP A 162 -0.46 1.15 -6.91
N PRO A 163 0.23 0.21 -6.24
CA PRO A 163 0.87 -0.90 -6.94
C PRO A 163 -0.16 -1.93 -7.43
N ALA A 164 0.18 -2.65 -8.47
CA ALA A 164 -0.56 -3.82 -8.95
C ALA A 164 0.39 -5.00 -9.12
N TRP A 165 -0.13 -6.20 -8.94
CA TRP A 165 0.64 -7.44 -9.04
C TRP A 165 0.15 -8.30 -10.17
N ALA A 166 1.08 -9.03 -10.79
CA ALA A 166 0.79 -10.07 -11.74
C ALA A 166 1.81 -11.20 -11.65
N GLN A 167 1.35 -12.41 -11.89
CA GLN A 167 2.22 -13.54 -12.14
C GLN A 167 2.32 -13.73 -13.66
N LEU A 168 3.51 -13.46 -14.21
CA LEU A 168 3.78 -13.61 -15.63
C LEU A 168 4.41 -14.98 -15.90
N ASP A 169 3.92 -15.66 -16.95
CA ASP A 169 4.47 -16.93 -17.45
C ASP A 169 4.56 -18.08 -16.40
N GLY A 170 3.78 -17.98 -15.31
CA GLY A 170 3.71 -19.02 -14.28
C GLY A 170 4.94 -19.17 -13.38
N GLU A 171 6.00 -18.41 -13.60
CA GLU A 171 7.25 -18.55 -12.86
C GLU A 171 7.73 -17.25 -12.21
N ASN A 172 7.32 -16.08 -12.72
CA ASN A 172 7.79 -14.80 -12.21
C ASN A 172 6.63 -13.94 -11.70
N SER A 173 6.79 -13.44 -10.51
CA SER A 173 5.95 -12.41 -9.93
C SER A 173 6.47 -11.04 -10.33
N VAL A 174 5.58 -10.14 -10.72
CA VAL A 174 5.96 -8.75 -11.02
C VAL A 174 5.03 -7.79 -10.30
N VAL A 175 5.60 -6.67 -9.88
CA VAL A 175 4.85 -5.55 -9.35
C VAL A 175 4.93 -4.38 -10.33
N LEU A 176 3.79 -3.77 -10.57
CA LEU A 176 3.63 -2.65 -11.49
C LEU A 176 3.20 -1.42 -10.73
N ALA A 177 3.76 -0.28 -11.09
CA ALA A 177 3.27 1.03 -10.68
C ALA A 177 3.41 2.04 -11.80
N THR A 178 2.69 3.14 -11.70
CA THR A 178 2.89 4.30 -12.56
C THR A 178 3.38 5.48 -11.74
N THR A 179 4.17 6.34 -12.36
CA THR A 179 4.55 7.64 -11.79
C THR A 179 4.27 8.74 -12.78
N ILE A 180 3.98 9.94 -12.30
CA ILE A 180 3.81 11.13 -13.13
C ILE A 180 4.76 12.24 -12.68
N ASP A 181 5.33 12.94 -13.65
CA ASP A 181 6.04 14.19 -13.41
C ASP A 181 5.08 15.36 -13.60
N GLU A 182 4.77 16.06 -12.52
CA GLU A 182 3.86 17.20 -12.53
C GLU A 182 4.33 18.35 -13.43
N ASN A 183 5.64 18.48 -13.67
CA ASN A 183 6.18 19.58 -14.46
C ASN A 183 6.07 19.33 -15.96
N SER A 184 6.32 18.09 -16.39
CA SER A 184 6.30 17.73 -17.81
C SER A 184 5.02 17.05 -18.24
N GLY A 185 4.18 16.58 -17.30
CA GLY A 185 3.01 15.77 -17.57
C GLY A 185 3.34 14.38 -18.13
N ASN A 186 4.60 13.98 -18.09
CA ASN A 186 4.99 12.65 -18.53
C ASN A 186 4.61 11.62 -17.46
N MET A 187 4.14 10.47 -17.92
CA MET A 187 3.84 9.33 -17.10
C MET A 187 4.77 8.17 -17.46
N TRP A 188 5.24 7.45 -16.45
CA TRP A 188 6.07 6.25 -16.60
C TRP A 188 5.36 5.05 -16.01
N ILE A 189 5.59 3.90 -16.61
CA ILE A 189 5.19 2.60 -16.07
C ILE A 189 6.45 1.89 -15.62
N TRP A 190 6.39 1.32 -14.43
CA TRP A 190 7.45 0.57 -13.79
C TRP A 190 7.03 -0.89 -13.69
N ARG A 191 7.97 -1.76 -14.02
CA ARG A 191 7.84 -3.21 -13.80
C ARG A 191 9.01 -3.65 -12.94
N ILE A 192 8.69 -4.15 -11.77
CA ILE A 192 9.64 -4.59 -10.77
C ILE A 192 9.48 -6.10 -10.60
N ASP A 193 10.58 -6.84 -10.65
CA ASP A 193 10.59 -8.25 -10.29
C ASP A 193 10.18 -8.40 -8.82
N GLY A 194 9.17 -9.21 -8.55
CA GLY A 194 8.55 -9.29 -7.22
C GLY A 194 9.51 -9.88 -6.17
N SER A 195 10.33 -10.85 -6.55
CA SER A 195 11.21 -11.54 -5.61
C SER A 195 12.51 -10.77 -5.32
N THR A 196 13.00 -10.00 -6.27
CA THR A 196 14.33 -9.37 -6.16
C THR A 196 14.28 -7.84 -6.08
N GLY A 197 13.15 -7.22 -6.40
CA GLY A 197 13.06 -5.78 -6.53
C GLY A 197 13.80 -5.23 -7.76
N SER A 198 14.30 -6.08 -8.65
CA SER A 198 15.02 -5.59 -9.82
C SER A 198 14.09 -4.95 -10.82
N ASN A 199 14.52 -3.83 -11.39
CA ASN A 199 13.82 -3.15 -12.47
C ASN A 199 14.24 -3.76 -13.81
N ASP A 200 13.58 -4.84 -14.21
CA ASP A 200 13.94 -5.62 -15.40
C ASP A 200 13.46 -4.99 -16.70
N TRP A 201 12.60 -4.00 -16.63
CA TRP A 201 11.96 -3.47 -17.80
C TRP A 201 12.15 -1.97 -17.96
N GLY A 202 12.58 -1.58 -19.15
CA GLY A 202 12.78 -0.18 -19.46
C GLY A 202 11.47 0.61 -19.34
N ARG A 203 11.57 1.77 -18.78
CA ARG A 203 10.51 2.74 -18.56
C ARG A 203 9.83 3.10 -19.86
N VAL A 204 8.54 2.98 -19.94
CA VAL A 204 7.77 3.53 -21.05
C VAL A 204 7.22 4.88 -20.62
N ALA A 205 7.68 5.95 -21.26
CA ALA A 205 7.12 7.27 -21.09
C ALA A 205 5.88 7.41 -21.97
N ILE A 206 4.74 7.71 -21.38
CA ILE A 206 3.56 8.16 -22.11
C ILE A 206 3.62 9.67 -22.13
N SER A 207 3.97 10.25 -23.28
CA SER A 207 4.02 11.69 -23.46
C SER A 207 2.69 12.24 -23.96
N GLY A 208 2.36 13.47 -23.62
CA GLY A 208 1.23 14.20 -24.19
C GLY A 208 0.05 14.41 -23.27
N THR A 209 0.29 14.36 -22.00
CA THR A 209 -0.72 14.82 -21.06
C THR A 209 -0.80 16.34 -21.07
N ASP A 210 -2.02 16.84 -21.10
CA ASP A 210 -2.30 18.26 -21.02
C ASP A 210 -1.81 18.80 -19.66
N THR A 211 -0.82 19.67 -19.70
CA THR A 211 -0.28 20.33 -18.49
C THR A 211 -1.12 21.52 -18.08
N ASP A 212 -2.38 21.61 -18.54
CA ASP A 212 -3.28 22.68 -18.12
C ASP A 212 -3.42 22.67 -16.60
N SER A 213 -2.88 23.70 -15.98
CA SER A 213 -2.85 23.89 -14.53
C SER A 213 -4.23 23.93 -13.88
N ASP A 214 -5.28 24.04 -14.68
CA ASP A 214 -6.68 24.07 -14.26
C ASP A 214 -7.41 22.72 -14.42
N ALA A 215 -6.76 21.70 -15.02
CA ALA A 215 -7.32 20.35 -15.10
C ALA A 215 -7.53 19.76 -13.71
N PRO A 216 -8.65 19.09 -13.45
CA PRO A 216 -8.82 18.36 -12.19
C PRO A 216 -7.71 17.31 -12.10
N ARG A 217 -6.89 17.41 -11.07
CA ARG A 217 -5.76 16.52 -10.86
C ARG A 217 -6.27 15.11 -10.66
N LEU A 218 -6.06 14.30 -11.66
CA LEU A 218 -6.46 12.91 -11.66
C LEU A 218 -5.51 12.14 -10.72
N ARG A 219 -6.08 11.38 -9.83
CA ARG A 219 -5.34 10.29 -9.19
C ARG A 219 -4.84 9.39 -10.32
N LEU A 220 -3.54 9.03 -10.28
CA LEU A 220 -3.02 8.08 -11.23
C LEU A 220 -3.79 6.76 -11.08
N PRO A 221 -4.32 6.21 -12.17
CA PRO A 221 -4.91 4.89 -12.09
C PRO A 221 -3.83 3.86 -11.77
N SER A 222 -4.17 2.92 -10.92
CA SER A 222 -3.35 1.72 -10.75
C SER A 222 -3.28 0.99 -12.08
N PRO A 223 -2.13 0.39 -12.43
CA PRO A 223 -2.05 -0.51 -13.57
C PRO A 223 -3.07 -1.64 -13.42
N VAL A 224 -3.69 -2.02 -14.51
CA VAL A 224 -4.60 -3.16 -14.56
C VAL A 224 -3.96 -4.24 -15.41
N VAL A 225 -3.85 -5.42 -14.86
CA VAL A 225 -3.31 -6.59 -15.55
C VAL A 225 -4.47 -7.50 -15.93
N VAL A 226 -4.60 -7.81 -17.20
CA VAL A 226 -5.67 -8.66 -17.74
C VAL A 226 -5.10 -9.58 -18.81
N GLN A 227 -5.79 -10.71 -19.04
CA GLN A 227 -5.52 -11.56 -20.20
C GLN A 227 -6.52 -11.19 -21.30
N LEU A 228 -6.02 -10.72 -22.43
CA LEU A 228 -6.86 -10.19 -23.52
C LEU A 228 -6.99 -11.16 -24.69
N ASP A 229 -6.00 -11.98 -24.99
CA ASP A 229 -5.95 -12.79 -26.21
C ASP A 229 -6.09 -14.30 -25.98
N GLY A 230 -6.13 -14.76 -24.74
CA GLY A 230 -6.37 -16.16 -24.37
C GLY A 230 -5.13 -17.04 -24.39
N ASP A 231 -3.93 -16.45 -24.53
CA ASP A 231 -2.71 -17.15 -24.16
C ASP A 231 -2.50 -17.15 -22.64
N ILE A 232 -1.38 -17.66 -22.15
CA ILE A 232 -1.15 -17.74 -20.69
C ILE A 232 -0.46 -16.49 -20.10
N ALA A 233 -0.06 -15.54 -20.96
CA ALA A 233 0.62 -14.33 -20.54
C ALA A 233 -0.39 -13.17 -20.35
N PRO A 234 -0.48 -12.57 -19.16
CA PRO A 234 -1.33 -11.39 -18.96
C PRO A 234 -0.75 -10.15 -19.64
N GLU A 235 -1.62 -9.32 -20.22
CA GLU A 235 -1.29 -8.03 -20.83
C GLU A 235 -1.50 -6.88 -19.83
N MET A 236 -0.82 -5.76 -20.12
CA MET A 236 -0.89 -4.52 -19.32
C MET A 236 -1.61 -3.40 -20.05
#